data_a2c31daa7d436c28cb50e103c4fd689c
#
_entry.id   a2c31daa7d436c28cb50e103c4fd689c
#
_cell.length_a   1.000
_cell.length_b   1.000
_cell.length_c   1.000
_cell.angle_alpha   90.00
_cell.angle_beta   90.00
_cell.angle_gamma   90.00
#
_symmetry.space_group_name_H-M   'P 1'
#
loop_
_entity.id
_entity.type
_entity.pdbx_description
1 polymer ?
#
loop_
_entity_poly.entity_id
_entity_poly.type
_entity_poly.pdbx_seq_one_letter_code
_entity_poly.pdbx_strand_id
1 'polypeptide(L)'
;MNSCILMAQIVSDPELRSTQDQTSVSTMMVEFESTREGEDPSKVQVEGWGRLAEEIKNTYSAGDRVIVEGRLSMNLFEMPEGYKEKRAKLIASRIYPVSGVSNNASSSQQSANVVEFAPAPQPQPATTYAAPEPAPKPKPEPAATPATGGNEDWDEIPF
;
A
#
# COMPACT_ATOMS: atom_id res chain seq x y z
N MET A 1 -3.70 -9.44 13.18
CA MET A 1 -3.72 -8.29 12.25
C MET A 1 -4.00 -8.83 10.85
N ASN A 2 -4.95 -8.23 10.09
CA ASN A 2 -5.31 -8.68 8.74
C ASN A 2 -5.14 -7.48 7.80
N SER A 3 -4.00 -7.42 7.11
CA SER A 3 -3.67 -6.39 6.13
C SER A 3 -3.09 -7.07 4.90
N CYS A 4 -3.59 -6.70 3.74
CA CYS A 4 -3.18 -7.23 2.46
C CYS A 4 -2.92 -6.06 1.50
N ILE A 5 -1.80 -6.10 0.81
CA ILE A 5 -1.47 -5.19 -0.28
C ILE A 5 -1.26 -6.04 -1.52
N LEU A 6 -2.01 -5.77 -2.56
CA LEU A 6 -2.01 -6.54 -3.79
C LEU A 6 -1.83 -5.62 -4.99
N MET A 7 -0.82 -5.91 -5.81
CA MET A 7 -0.70 -5.33 -7.13
C MET A 7 -1.39 -6.26 -8.12
N ALA A 8 -2.35 -5.73 -8.88
CA ALA A 8 -3.20 -6.53 -9.76
C ALA A 8 -3.68 -5.72 -10.97
N GLN A 9 -4.23 -6.42 -11.95
CA GLN A 9 -4.90 -5.84 -13.08
C GLN A 9 -6.41 -6.06 -12.95
N ILE A 10 -7.20 -5.03 -13.24
CA ILE A 10 -8.66 -5.14 -13.23
C ILE A 10 -9.10 -5.93 -14.47
N VAL A 11 -9.84 -7.02 -14.25
CA VAL A 11 -10.29 -7.91 -15.33
C VAL A 11 -11.71 -7.59 -15.76
N SER A 12 -12.54 -7.10 -14.84
CA SER A 12 -13.92 -6.70 -15.12
C SER A 12 -14.18 -5.29 -14.65
N ASP A 13 -14.97 -4.54 -15.39
CA ASP A 13 -15.39 -3.20 -14.98
C ASP A 13 -16.02 -3.20 -13.60
N PRO A 14 -15.69 -2.21 -12.75
CA PRO A 14 -16.29 -2.09 -11.44
C PRO A 14 -17.82 -1.93 -11.54
N GLU A 15 -18.54 -2.75 -10.80
CA GLU A 15 -20.00 -2.71 -10.70
C GLU A 15 -20.41 -2.04 -9.40
N LEU A 16 -21.12 -0.91 -9.49
CA LEU A 16 -21.62 -0.19 -8.32
C LEU A 16 -23.03 -0.67 -7.98
N ARG A 17 -23.25 -1.01 -6.73
CA ARG A 17 -24.55 -1.40 -6.16
C ARG A 17 -24.80 -0.65 -4.85
N SER A 18 -26.05 -0.48 -4.49
CA SER A 18 -26.45 0.00 -3.17
C SER A 18 -26.99 -1.16 -2.33
N THR A 19 -26.56 -1.22 -1.08
CA THR A 19 -27.14 -2.14 -0.08
C THR A 19 -28.48 -1.63 0.41
N GLN A 20 -29.18 -2.45 1.19
CA GLN A 20 -30.46 -2.07 1.81
C GLN A 20 -30.31 -0.85 2.75
N ASP A 21 -29.12 -0.68 3.35
CA ASP A 21 -28.79 0.46 4.20
C ASP A 21 -28.30 1.70 3.42
N GLN A 22 -28.56 1.74 2.11
CA GLN A 22 -28.16 2.82 1.19
C GLN A 22 -26.63 3.06 1.15
N THR A 23 -25.83 2.07 1.52
CA THR A 23 -24.39 2.14 1.40
C THR A 23 -23.96 1.68 0.01
N SER A 24 -23.17 2.51 -0.68
CA SER A 24 -22.58 2.17 -1.97
C SER A 24 -21.53 1.07 -1.81
N VAL A 25 -21.59 0.06 -2.67
CA VAL A 25 -20.60 -1.02 -2.76
C VAL A 25 -20.19 -1.19 -4.22
N SER A 26 -18.91 -1.12 -4.49
CA SER A 26 -18.33 -1.45 -5.79
C SER A 26 -17.66 -2.81 -5.74
N THR A 27 -17.97 -3.64 -6.73
CA THR A 27 -17.40 -4.99 -6.87
C THR A 27 -16.67 -5.09 -8.20
N MET A 28 -15.45 -5.59 -8.19
CA MET A 28 -14.66 -5.86 -9.39
C MET A 28 -13.84 -7.13 -9.22
N MET A 29 -13.49 -7.76 -10.35
CA MET A 29 -12.53 -8.87 -10.37
C MET A 29 -11.16 -8.32 -10.75
N VAL A 30 -10.14 -8.71 -9.99
CA VAL A 30 -8.76 -8.41 -10.33
C VAL A 30 -7.97 -9.70 -10.48
N GLU A 31 -6.94 -9.63 -11.31
CA GLU A 31 -6.04 -10.74 -11.62
C GLU A 31 -4.62 -10.32 -11.22
N PHE A 32 -3.89 -11.24 -10.61
CA PHE A 32 -2.50 -11.04 -10.22
C PHE A 32 -1.65 -12.24 -10.61
N GLU A 33 -0.41 -11.97 -10.95
CA GLU A 33 0.54 -12.99 -11.37
C GLU A 33 0.88 -13.93 -10.20
N SER A 34 0.96 -15.23 -10.49
CA SER A 34 1.49 -16.20 -9.54
C SER A 34 3.00 -16.01 -9.39
N THR A 35 3.51 -16.30 -8.19
CA THR A 35 4.95 -16.30 -7.92
C THR A 35 5.68 -17.49 -8.56
N ARG A 36 4.94 -18.45 -9.08
CA ARG A 36 5.51 -19.64 -9.74
C ARG A 36 5.46 -19.47 -11.25
N GLU A 37 6.58 -19.69 -11.88
CA GLU A 37 6.72 -19.65 -13.32
C GLU A 37 5.89 -20.76 -13.98
N GLY A 38 5.00 -20.39 -14.92
CA GLY A 38 4.12 -21.33 -15.63
C GLY A 38 2.78 -21.62 -14.95
N GLU A 39 2.45 -20.96 -13.86
CA GLU A 39 1.13 -21.05 -13.23
C GLU A 39 0.21 -19.94 -13.75
N ASP A 40 -1.06 -20.28 -13.98
CA ASP A 40 -2.05 -19.31 -14.45
C ASP A 40 -2.26 -18.18 -13.43
N PRO A 41 -2.54 -16.95 -13.90
CA PRO A 41 -2.84 -15.83 -13.01
C PRO A 41 -4.02 -16.13 -12.10
N SER A 42 -3.89 -15.76 -10.85
CA SER A 42 -4.95 -15.93 -9.86
C SER A 42 -5.91 -14.76 -9.84
N LYS A 43 -7.21 -15.03 -9.64
CA LYS A 43 -8.26 -14.02 -9.59
C LYS A 43 -8.82 -13.88 -8.18
N VAL A 44 -9.07 -12.63 -7.78
CA VAL A 44 -9.73 -12.33 -6.51
C VAL A 44 -10.77 -11.24 -6.72
N GLN A 45 -11.89 -11.36 -6.00
CA GLN A 45 -12.92 -10.34 -5.94
C GLN A 45 -12.50 -9.22 -4.99
N VAL A 46 -12.58 -7.97 -5.46
CA VAL A 46 -12.32 -6.77 -4.66
C VAL A 46 -13.63 -6.05 -4.43
N GLU A 47 -13.89 -5.66 -3.19
CA GLU A 47 -15.05 -4.86 -2.79
C GLU A 47 -14.59 -3.54 -2.18
N GLY A 48 -15.08 -2.43 -2.71
CA GLY A 48 -14.95 -1.10 -2.12
C GLY A 48 -16.28 -0.67 -1.51
N TRP A 49 -16.25 0.05 -0.38
CA TRP A 49 -17.45 0.47 0.35
C TRP A 49 -17.54 1.99 0.49
N GLY A 50 -18.78 2.50 0.51
CA GLY A 50 -19.06 3.92 0.69
C GLY A 50 -18.44 4.80 -0.39
N ARG A 51 -17.76 5.87 0.00
CA ARG A 51 -17.13 6.80 -0.94
C ARG A 51 -16.09 6.14 -1.83
N LEU A 52 -15.35 5.17 -1.30
CA LEU A 52 -14.37 4.42 -2.09
C LEU A 52 -15.03 3.62 -3.23
N ALA A 53 -16.25 3.12 -3.02
CA ALA A 53 -17.01 2.43 -4.08
C ALA A 53 -17.31 3.33 -5.27
N GLU A 54 -17.70 4.56 -5.00
CA GLU A 54 -17.98 5.57 -6.03
C GLU A 54 -16.71 6.00 -6.75
N GLU A 55 -15.63 6.20 -6.00
CA GLU A 55 -14.31 6.51 -6.56
C GLU A 55 -13.82 5.41 -7.49
N ILE A 56 -13.93 4.15 -7.07
CA ILE A 56 -13.55 2.99 -7.89
C ILE A 56 -14.35 2.99 -9.20
N LYS A 57 -15.65 3.16 -9.13
CA LYS A 57 -16.52 3.16 -10.32
C LYS A 57 -16.21 4.28 -11.30
N ASN A 58 -15.87 5.47 -10.78
CA ASN A 58 -15.66 6.65 -11.61
C ASN A 58 -14.24 6.74 -12.20
N THR A 59 -13.27 6.11 -11.55
CA THR A 59 -11.85 6.31 -11.86
C THR A 59 -11.24 5.13 -12.61
N TYR A 60 -11.69 3.90 -12.33
CA TYR A 60 -11.05 2.68 -12.80
C TYR A 60 -11.93 1.89 -13.77
N SER A 61 -11.27 1.20 -14.70
CA SER A 61 -11.90 0.35 -15.72
C SER A 61 -11.15 -0.96 -15.88
N ALA A 62 -11.75 -1.90 -16.60
CA ALA A 62 -11.09 -3.14 -16.98
C ALA A 62 -9.80 -2.84 -17.78
N GLY A 63 -8.72 -3.53 -17.44
CA GLY A 63 -7.38 -3.34 -18.01
C GLY A 63 -6.46 -2.44 -17.18
N ASP A 64 -6.97 -1.66 -16.24
CA ASP A 64 -6.15 -0.81 -15.39
C ASP A 64 -5.32 -1.64 -14.41
N ARG A 65 -4.06 -1.24 -14.21
CA ARG A 65 -3.20 -1.77 -13.16
C ARG A 65 -3.34 -0.96 -11.89
N VAL A 66 -3.54 -1.64 -10.78
CA VAL A 66 -3.82 -1.02 -9.49
C VAL A 66 -3.06 -1.69 -8.36
N ILE A 67 -2.79 -0.92 -7.32
CA ILE A 67 -2.39 -1.44 -6.01
C ILE A 67 -3.58 -1.28 -5.09
N VAL A 68 -4.07 -2.40 -4.56
CA VAL A 68 -5.19 -2.44 -3.62
C VAL A 68 -4.66 -2.75 -2.24
N GLU A 69 -4.94 -1.85 -1.29
CA GLU A 69 -4.69 -2.06 0.14
C GLU A 69 -6.01 -2.39 0.83
N GLY A 70 -6.03 -3.43 1.64
CA GLY A 70 -7.25 -3.85 2.30
C GLY A 70 -7.08 -5.02 3.24
N ARG A 71 -8.18 -5.69 3.53
CA ARG A 71 -8.23 -6.91 4.34
C ARG A 71 -8.79 -8.08 3.55
N LEU A 72 -8.18 -9.23 3.70
CA LEU A 72 -8.68 -10.46 3.10
C LEU A 72 -9.86 -11.00 3.94
N SER A 73 -10.92 -11.40 3.27
CA SER A 73 -12.09 -12.04 3.87
C SER A 73 -12.44 -13.30 3.11
N MET A 74 -12.96 -14.30 3.81
CA MET A 74 -13.42 -15.54 3.20
C MET A 74 -14.93 -15.58 3.21
N ASN A 75 -15.53 -15.66 2.03
CA ASN A 75 -16.98 -15.82 1.89
C ASN A 75 -17.33 -17.26 1.53
N LEU A 76 -18.44 -17.70 2.10
CA LEU A 76 -19.02 -19.00 1.78
C LEU A 76 -20.07 -18.78 0.69
N PHE A 77 -19.85 -19.39 -0.47
CA PHE A 77 -20.81 -19.40 -1.56
C PHE A 77 -21.50 -20.75 -1.61
N GLU A 78 -22.83 -20.72 -1.69
CA GLU A 78 -23.62 -21.92 -1.92
C GLU A 78 -23.80 -22.09 -3.43
N MET A 79 -23.25 -23.16 -3.95
CA MET A 79 -23.32 -23.47 -5.38
C MET A 79 -24.66 -24.11 -5.72
N PRO A 80 -25.16 -23.95 -6.96
CA PRO A 80 -26.44 -24.55 -7.38
C PRO A 80 -26.51 -26.06 -7.22
N GLU A 81 -25.34 -26.72 -7.18
CA GLU A 81 -25.19 -28.18 -7.01
C GLU A 81 -25.22 -28.62 -5.53
N GLY A 82 -25.46 -27.69 -4.61
CA GLY A 82 -25.68 -27.98 -3.19
C GLY A 82 -24.41 -28.06 -2.32
N TYR A 83 -23.22 -27.84 -2.87
CA TYR A 83 -22.00 -27.73 -2.06
C TYR A 83 -21.64 -26.27 -1.76
N LYS A 84 -20.89 -26.08 -0.67
CA LYS A 84 -20.43 -24.75 -0.25
C LYS A 84 -18.97 -24.55 -0.59
N GLU A 85 -18.68 -23.49 -1.35
CA GLU A 85 -17.33 -23.12 -1.72
C GLU A 85 -16.87 -21.90 -0.93
N LYS A 86 -15.66 -21.95 -0.36
CA LYS A 86 -15.05 -20.79 0.27
C LYS A 86 -14.25 -20.01 -0.79
N ARG A 87 -14.64 -18.78 -1.04
CA ARG A 87 -13.91 -17.87 -1.93
C ARG A 87 -13.32 -16.71 -1.16
N ALA A 88 -12.06 -16.41 -1.48
CA ALA A 88 -11.40 -15.23 -0.95
C ALA A 88 -11.95 -13.98 -1.61
N LYS A 89 -12.13 -12.92 -0.83
CA LYS A 89 -12.37 -11.56 -1.31
C LYS A 89 -11.52 -10.56 -0.57
N LEU A 90 -11.12 -9.50 -1.24
CA LEU A 90 -10.36 -8.41 -0.68
C LEU A 90 -11.29 -7.21 -0.46
N ILE A 91 -11.45 -6.80 0.80
CA ILE A 91 -12.19 -5.58 1.15
C ILE A 91 -11.20 -4.44 1.11
N ALA A 92 -11.31 -3.60 0.08
CA ALA A 92 -10.40 -2.49 -0.14
C ALA A 92 -10.61 -1.38 0.89
N SER A 93 -9.51 -0.87 1.41
CA SER A 93 -9.45 0.36 2.22
C SER A 93 -8.91 1.52 1.41
N ARG A 94 -8.02 1.23 0.46
CA ARG A 94 -7.42 2.19 -0.47
C ARG A 94 -7.11 1.52 -1.79
N ILE A 95 -7.11 2.30 -2.85
CA ILE A 95 -6.72 1.87 -4.18
C ILE A 95 -5.88 2.96 -4.84
N TYR A 96 -4.82 2.55 -5.53
CA TYR A 96 -3.90 3.45 -6.19
C TYR A 96 -3.69 2.98 -7.64
N PRO A 97 -3.73 3.90 -8.62
CA PRO A 97 -3.37 3.55 -9.98
C PRO A 97 -1.86 3.29 -10.06
N VAL A 98 -1.48 2.23 -10.75
CA VAL A 98 -0.08 2.02 -11.14
C VAL A 98 0.12 2.75 -12.46
N SER A 99 0.56 4.01 -12.39
CA SER A 99 0.93 4.79 -13.57
C SER A 99 2.24 4.25 -14.15
N GLY A 100 2.13 3.27 -15.04
CA GLY A 100 3.25 2.69 -15.75
C GLY A 100 2.74 2.09 -17.05
N VAL A 101 2.84 2.87 -18.14
CA VAL A 101 2.63 2.45 -19.54
C VAL A 101 1.24 1.89 -19.83
N SER A 102 0.23 2.73 -19.74
CA SER A 102 -0.95 2.54 -20.59
C SER A 102 -0.53 2.76 -22.04
N ASN A 103 -0.46 1.68 -22.82
CA ASN A 103 -0.45 1.76 -24.28
C ASN A 103 -1.83 2.22 -24.76
N ASN A 104 -2.31 3.33 -24.28
CA ASN A 104 -3.45 4.01 -24.86
C ASN A 104 -2.96 5.34 -25.43
N ALA A 105 -2.55 5.28 -26.70
CA ALA A 105 -2.31 6.43 -27.52
C ALA A 105 -3.64 7.19 -27.69
N SER A 106 -3.91 8.10 -26.79
CA SER A 106 -4.83 9.21 -26.98
C SER A 106 -4.12 10.46 -26.52
N SER A 107 -3.65 11.15 -27.53
CA SER A 107 -3.01 12.46 -27.52
C SER A 107 -3.72 13.46 -26.60
N SER A 108 -3.08 13.80 -25.49
CA SER A 108 -3.12 15.14 -24.96
C SER A 108 -1.68 15.56 -24.71
N GLN A 109 -1.18 16.36 -25.63
CA GLN A 109 0.05 17.12 -25.48
C GLN A 109 -0.06 17.99 -24.23
N GLN A 110 0.49 17.53 -23.15
CA GLN A 110 0.81 18.39 -22.04
C GLN A 110 2.29 18.64 -22.14
N SER A 111 2.60 19.85 -22.62
CA SER A 111 3.93 20.41 -22.74
C SER A 111 4.71 20.15 -21.47
N ALA A 112 5.71 19.29 -21.54
CA ALA A 112 6.71 19.16 -20.51
C ALA A 112 7.46 20.51 -20.45
N ASN A 113 7.23 21.28 -19.41
CA ASN A 113 8.09 22.39 -19.02
C ASN A 113 9.43 21.74 -18.60
N VAL A 114 10.34 21.65 -19.54
CA VAL A 114 11.75 21.42 -19.27
C VAL A 114 12.27 22.66 -18.58
N VAL A 115 12.40 22.61 -17.26
CA VAL A 115 13.14 23.62 -16.52
C VAL A 115 14.61 23.37 -16.83
N GLU A 116 15.15 24.17 -17.73
CA GLU A 116 16.58 24.24 -18.01
C GLU A 116 17.30 24.72 -16.74
N PHE A 117 18.01 23.80 -16.09
CA PHE A 117 18.87 24.13 -14.97
C PHE A 117 20.01 25.00 -15.47
N ALA A 118 19.99 26.27 -15.12
CA ALA A 118 21.14 27.15 -15.30
C ALA A 118 22.35 26.60 -14.53
N PRO A 119 23.57 26.60 -15.12
CA PRO A 119 24.75 26.11 -14.44
C PRO A 119 25.03 26.94 -13.19
N ALA A 120 25.29 26.22 -12.09
CA ALA A 120 25.64 26.81 -10.81
C ALA A 120 26.90 27.69 -10.94
N PRO A 121 26.95 28.87 -10.29
CA PRO A 121 28.15 29.71 -10.27
C PRO A 121 29.30 28.96 -9.56
N GLN A 122 30.48 29.01 -10.18
CA GLN A 122 31.73 28.46 -9.64
C GLN A 122 32.04 29.09 -8.28
N PRO A 123 32.53 28.29 -7.30
CA PRO A 123 32.95 28.84 -6.03
C PRO A 123 34.20 29.68 -6.15
N GLN A 124 34.10 30.92 -5.72
CA GLN A 124 35.25 31.80 -5.54
C GLN A 124 36.13 31.29 -4.37
N PRO A 125 37.45 31.44 -4.41
CA PRO A 125 38.33 30.99 -3.35
C PRO A 125 38.07 31.75 -2.05
N ALA A 126 37.76 30.98 -1.01
CA ALA A 126 37.49 31.49 0.33
C ALA A 126 38.75 32.07 0.96
N THR A 127 38.64 33.30 1.39
CA THR A 127 39.58 33.99 2.29
C THR A 127 39.69 33.23 3.59
N THR A 128 40.94 32.97 3.99
CA THR A 128 41.38 32.33 5.21
C THR A 128 40.85 33.08 6.43
N TYR A 129 39.92 32.50 7.17
CA TYR A 129 39.59 32.92 8.53
C TYR A 129 40.23 31.96 9.51
N ALA A 130 40.96 32.56 10.45
CA ALA A 130 41.68 31.92 11.55
C ALA A 130 40.71 31.11 12.43
N ALA A 131 41.15 29.91 12.83
CA ALA A 131 40.43 29.00 13.71
C ALA A 131 40.30 29.60 15.12
N PRO A 132 39.13 29.52 15.77
CA PRO A 132 39.01 29.72 17.20
C PRO A 132 39.39 28.42 17.96
N GLU A 133 40.06 28.63 19.07
CA GLU A 133 40.61 27.70 20.07
C GLU A 133 39.55 26.72 20.62
N PRO A 134 39.89 25.45 20.89
CA PRO A 134 38.90 24.47 21.36
C PRO A 134 38.58 24.68 22.86
N ALA A 135 37.26 24.75 23.15
CA ALA A 135 36.74 24.77 24.49
C ALA A 135 36.95 23.44 25.25
N PRO A 136 37.12 23.48 26.58
CA PRO A 136 37.50 22.32 27.38
C PRO A 136 36.37 21.31 27.54
N LYS A 137 36.71 20.03 27.45
CA LYS A 137 35.83 18.86 27.64
C LYS A 137 35.28 18.81 29.07
N PRO A 138 33.96 18.53 29.24
CA PRO A 138 33.42 18.25 30.56
C PRO A 138 33.87 16.89 31.07
N LYS A 139 34.19 16.86 32.38
CA LYS A 139 34.65 15.74 33.18
C LYS A 139 33.53 14.71 33.37
N PRO A 140 33.81 13.40 33.31
CA PRO A 140 32.78 12.38 33.51
C PRO A 140 32.36 12.29 34.99
N GLU A 141 31.04 12.29 35.18
CA GLU A 141 30.36 12.04 36.46
C GLU A 141 30.29 10.54 36.73
N PRO A 142 30.44 10.09 37.98
CA PRO A 142 30.60 8.65 38.32
C PRO A 142 29.25 7.90 38.23
N ALA A 143 29.36 6.67 37.74
CA ALA A 143 28.30 5.69 37.60
C ALA A 143 27.61 5.37 38.94
N ALA A 144 26.29 5.45 38.94
CA ALA A 144 25.43 4.90 40.00
C ALA A 144 25.32 3.37 39.86
N THR A 145 25.56 2.69 40.96
CA THR A 145 25.42 1.25 41.16
C THR A 145 24.01 0.73 40.91
N PRO A 146 23.83 -0.46 40.33
CA PRO A 146 22.52 -1.08 40.26
C PRO A 146 22.09 -1.72 41.57
N ALA A 147 20.87 -1.40 41.98
CA ALA A 147 20.20 -2.06 43.11
C ALA A 147 19.75 -3.46 42.70
N THR A 148 20.23 -4.44 43.44
CA THR A 148 19.77 -5.83 43.45
C THR A 148 18.40 -5.92 44.10
N GLY A 149 17.46 -6.64 43.46
CA GLY A 149 16.27 -7.07 44.18
C GLY A 149 15.09 -7.45 43.25
N GLY A 150 14.75 -8.72 43.26
CA GLY A 150 13.43 -9.18 42.86
C GLY A 150 13.44 -10.33 41.85
N ASN A 151 13.68 -11.53 42.34
CA ASN A 151 13.20 -12.75 41.72
C ASN A 151 11.65 -12.69 41.69
N GLU A 152 11.05 -12.68 40.55
CA GLU A 152 9.65 -13.11 40.38
C GLU A 152 9.63 -14.24 39.36
N ASP A 153 9.27 -15.36 39.89
CA ASP A 153 8.96 -16.69 39.42
C ASP A 153 7.88 -16.58 38.29
N TRP A 154 8.25 -16.91 37.04
CA TRP A 154 7.33 -16.96 35.91
C TRP A 154 7.10 -18.39 35.41
N ASP A 155 7.20 -19.37 36.33
CA ASP A 155 6.81 -20.75 36.04
C ASP A 155 5.41 -21.02 36.58
N GLU A 156 4.38 -20.74 35.77
CA GLU A 156 3.12 -21.48 35.73
C GLU A 156 2.17 -20.88 34.70
N ILE A 157 2.26 -21.35 33.47
CA ILE A 157 1.20 -21.22 32.49
C ILE A 157 0.58 -22.59 32.29
N PRO A 158 -0.63 -22.87 32.80
CA PRO A 158 -1.34 -24.12 32.49
C PRO A 158 -1.91 -24.07 31.06
N PHE A 159 -1.65 -25.14 30.34
CA PHE A 159 -2.25 -25.43 29.04
C PHE A 159 -3.67 -25.97 29.20
#